data_f3c364cc162af2404416ba6ee9ed5391
#
_entry.id   f3c364cc162af2404416ba6ee9ed5391
#
_cell.length_a   1.000
_cell.length_b   1.000
_cell.length_c   1.000
_cell.angle_alpha   90.00
_cell.angle_beta   90.00
_cell.angle_gamma   90.00
#
_symmetry.space_group_name_H-M   'P 1'
#
loop_
_entity.id
_entity.type
_entity.pdbx_description
1 polymer ?
#
loop_
_entity_poly.entity_id
_entity_poly.type
_entity_poly.pdbx_seq_one_letter_code
_entity_poly.pdbx_strand_id
1 'polypeptide(L)'
;MTGRSKTGSEAKQSIHQEMEIRSHGRTRSHRTQPIDELDEEPGIPIVDAEDDFPEGGLRAWLVVASACLMLFPSFGFMVSIGTLQDYWGQHQLSYMSARDIGWIPSVFVYLSLALGIWVGPLFDRYGPRWIALTGSVMFLLMIFLLAECDKFWQMILCCGILGGFSGAMLTTTSLAVVAHWFKARRGLTQGIAMMGSSAGGLAIPLILRTTLPKYGYAWSLRILGFVFLFCFIVANILMKARIPPSAAAKKKAIISLSIYGDLRLSLFTLSVFGFEVVLFGGLGIMPTYASISTNFPPDTGFYLIAVLNGVSCLGRLFPGYVADKIGRFNTLFVMILFTLLWMLVLWLPFGTTSLPALYAFAALFGFGTGSWMALTPACVGQLCRAEEFGRYYGSMYFIASLATLVCIPISGELVETVGPQPMVAFFCAILGLSLISFLFSRWACLGRRWTLKVKV
;
A
#
# COMPACT_ATOMS: atom_id res chain seq x y z
N MET A 1 41.79 -22.77 75.69
CA MET A 1 41.12 -24.08 75.87
C MET A 1 39.66 -23.90 75.52
N THR A 2 39.29 -24.51 74.43
CA THR A 2 38.01 -25.16 74.13
C THR A 2 36.70 -24.43 74.34
N GLY A 3 36.10 -24.00 73.24
CA GLY A 3 34.72 -23.62 73.11
C GLY A 3 34.31 -23.52 71.66
N ARG A 4 34.12 -24.67 71.03
CA ARG A 4 33.90 -24.82 69.57
C ARG A 4 32.48 -25.29 69.27
N SER A 5 31.88 -24.69 68.26
CA SER A 5 31.02 -25.36 67.27
C SER A 5 29.70 -25.94 67.83
N LYS A 6 28.64 -25.12 67.75
CA LYS A 6 27.24 -25.62 67.56
C LYS A 6 26.32 -24.77 66.72
N THR A 7 26.81 -23.83 65.89
CA THR A 7 25.97 -22.90 65.12
C THR A 7 25.77 -23.29 63.62
N GLY A 8 26.43 -24.40 63.19
CA GLY A 8 26.33 -24.77 61.73
C GLY A 8 25.29 -25.88 61.43
N SER A 9 24.82 -26.58 62.43
CA SER A 9 23.85 -27.68 62.25
C SER A 9 22.40 -27.21 62.33
N GLU A 10 22.11 -26.27 63.25
CA GLU A 10 20.73 -25.74 63.39
C GLU A 10 20.29 -24.87 62.24
N ALA A 11 21.19 -24.10 61.61
CA ALA A 11 20.88 -23.30 60.44
C ALA A 11 20.57 -24.12 59.17
N LYS A 12 21.17 -25.32 59.00
CA LYS A 12 20.87 -26.24 57.91
C LYS A 12 19.56 -26.99 58.12
N GLN A 13 19.16 -27.26 59.35
CA GLN A 13 17.87 -27.90 59.63
C GLN A 13 16.70 -26.94 59.46
N SER A 14 16.86 -25.64 59.78
CA SER A 14 15.80 -24.66 59.58
C SER A 14 15.51 -24.37 58.11
N ILE A 15 16.54 -24.38 57.25
CA ILE A 15 16.37 -24.19 55.79
C ILE A 15 15.71 -25.41 55.13
N HIS A 16 15.99 -26.60 55.62
CA HIS A 16 15.34 -27.81 55.09
C HIS A 16 13.87 -27.91 55.52
N GLN A 17 13.51 -27.43 56.71
CA GLN A 17 12.15 -27.41 57.20
C GLN A 17 11.28 -26.35 56.54
N GLU A 18 11.84 -25.17 56.15
CA GLU A 18 11.14 -24.17 55.38
C GLU A 18 10.90 -24.58 53.93
N MET A 19 11.76 -25.41 53.31
CA MET A 19 11.55 -25.96 51.96
C MET A 19 10.48 -27.06 51.91
N GLU A 20 10.38 -27.89 52.96
CA GLU A 20 9.32 -28.90 53.07
C GLU A 20 7.93 -28.30 53.32
N ILE A 21 7.81 -27.22 54.08
CA ILE A 21 6.54 -26.55 54.34
C ILE A 21 6.01 -25.81 53.07
N ARG A 22 6.90 -25.40 52.18
CA ARG A 22 6.48 -24.82 50.90
C ARG A 22 6.04 -25.83 49.83
N SER A 23 6.42 -27.10 49.96
CA SER A 23 6.04 -28.17 49.02
C SER A 23 4.69 -28.81 49.32
N HIS A 24 4.15 -28.66 50.54
CA HIS A 24 2.88 -29.29 50.95
C HIS A 24 1.67 -28.37 51.01
N GLY A 25 1.81 -27.12 50.57
CA GLY A 25 0.75 -26.08 50.63
C GLY A 25 -0.06 -25.87 49.33
N ARG A 26 0.06 -26.71 48.28
CA ARG A 26 -0.65 -26.50 47.02
C ARG A 26 -1.24 -27.76 46.38
N THR A 27 -2.04 -28.49 47.15
CA THR A 27 -3.00 -29.44 46.60
C THR A 27 -4.40 -29.03 46.99
N ARG A 28 -4.91 -27.99 46.35
CA ARG A 28 -6.35 -27.77 46.23
C ARG A 28 -6.83 -28.56 45.04
N SER A 29 -7.54 -29.65 45.29
CA SER A 29 -8.25 -30.45 44.34
C SER A 29 -9.23 -29.57 43.56
N HIS A 30 -8.86 -29.20 42.32
CA HIS A 30 -9.85 -28.85 41.34
C HIS A 30 -10.33 -30.14 40.67
N ARG A 31 -11.57 -30.50 41.04
CA ARG A 31 -12.38 -31.51 40.39
C ARG A 31 -12.46 -31.16 38.90
N THR A 32 -11.73 -31.84 38.05
CA THR A 32 -11.82 -31.80 36.62
C THR A 32 -13.21 -32.31 36.20
N GLN A 33 -14.08 -31.38 35.82
CA GLN A 33 -15.19 -31.71 34.94
C GLN A 33 -14.59 -32.08 33.58
N PRO A 34 -15.14 -33.05 32.84
CA PRO A 34 -14.75 -33.32 31.47
C PRO A 34 -15.05 -32.04 30.66
N ILE A 35 -14.01 -31.44 30.14
CA ILE A 35 -14.14 -30.40 29.11
C ILE A 35 -14.58 -31.18 27.90
N ASP A 36 -15.88 -31.04 27.56
CA ASP A 36 -16.37 -31.36 26.25
C ASP A 36 -15.36 -30.81 25.24
N GLU A 37 -14.98 -31.62 24.27
CA GLU A 37 -14.23 -31.27 23.09
C GLU A 37 -14.96 -30.13 22.39
N LEU A 38 -14.72 -28.90 22.86
CA LEU A 38 -14.96 -27.72 22.04
C LEU A 38 -13.92 -27.82 20.94
N ASP A 39 -14.41 -28.07 19.74
CA ASP A 39 -13.67 -28.01 18.51
C ASP A 39 -12.64 -26.88 18.59
N GLU A 40 -11.35 -27.22 18.71
CA GLU A 40 -10.26 -26.27 18.49
C GLU A 40 -10.44 -25.75 17.07
N GLU A 41 -10.99 -24.55 16.94
CA GLU A 41 -10.97 -23.85 15.67
C GLU A 41 -9.50 -23.86 15.20
N PRO A 42 -9.24 -24.32 13.96
CA PRO A 42 -7.90 -24.30 13.42
C PRO A 42 -7.50 -22.84 13.24
N GLY A 43 -6.98 -22.26 14.30
CA GLY A 43 -6.42 -20.94 14.31
C GLY A 43 -5.34 -20.85 13.23
N ILE A 44 -5.39 -19.81 12.43
CA ILE A 44 -4.24 -19.27 11.73
C ILE A 44 -3.08 -19.42 12.71
N PRO A 45 -1.91 -19.97 12.33
CA PRO A 45 -0.74 -19.86 13.17
C PRO A 45 -0.43 -18.36 13.30
N ILE A 46 -1.10 -17.73 14.25
CA ILE A 46 -0.78 -16.41 14.72
C ILE A 46 0.63 -16.58 15.24
N VAL A 47 1.53 -15.83 14.65
CA VAL A 47 2.89 -15.70 15.16
C VAL A 47 2.74 -15.02 16.51
N ASP A 48 2.52 -15.82 17.55
CA ASP A 48 2.44 -15.40 18.94
C ASP A 48 3.84 -14.98 19.39
N ALA A 49 4.18 -13.74 19.12
CA ALA A 49 4.99 -12.96 20.00
C ALA A 49 4.04 -11.96 20.65
N GLU A 50 4.04 -11.87 21.95
CA GLU A 50 3.43 -10.79 22.74
C GLU A 50 4.07 -9.45 22.35
N ASP A 51 3.82 -9.01 21.12
CA ASP A 51 4.16 -7.67 20.68
C ASP A 51 3.10 -6.75 21.28
N ASP A 52 3.46 -6.06 22.36
CA ASP A 52 2.63 -5.02 22.98
C ASP A 52 2.49 -3.84 21.99
N PHE A 53 1.49 -3.91 21.11
CA PHE A 53 1.20 -2.82 20.19
C PHE A 53 0.47 -1.70 20.93
N PRO A 54 0.90 -0.43 20.82
CA PRO A 54 0.28 0.70 21.52
C PRO A 54 -1.20 0.89 21.16
N GLU A 55 -1.63 0.47 19.94
CA GLU A 55 -3.01 0.54 19.41
C GLU A 55 -3.68 1.94 19.55
N GLY A 56 -2.88 2.97 19.84
CA GLY A 56 -3.35 4.34 20.02
C GLY A 56 -2.33 5.24 20.71
N GLY A 57 -2.83 6.35 21.27
CA GLY A 57 -2.01 7.40 21.85
C GLY A 57 -1.56 8.44 20.82
N LEU A 58 -1.28 9.66 21.29
CA LEU A 58 -0.96 10.81 20.42
C LEU A 58 0.20 10.49 19.45
N ARG A 59 1.24 9.83 19.93
CA ARG A 59 2.42 9.51 19.09
C ARG A 59 2.10 8.57 17.93
N ALA A 60 1.29 7.52 18.18
CA ALA A 60 0.90 6.57 17.14
C ALA A 60 0.10 7.27 16.03
N TRP A 61 -0.85 8.14 16.41
CA TRP A 61 -1.64 8.90 15.46
C TRP A 61 -0.82 9.97 14.71
N LEU A 62 0.17 10.58 15.34
CA LEU A 62 1.11 11.49 14.67
C LEU A 62 1.96 10.77 13.62
N VAL A 63 2.31 9.49 13.84
CA VAL A 63 2.99 8.68 12.82
C VAL A 63 2.07 8.37 11.65
N VAL A 64 0.78 8.11 11.87
CA VAL A 64 -0.21 7.96 10.78
C VAL A 64 -0.36 9.25 9.98
N ALA A 65 -0.44 10.40 10.67
CA ALA A 65 -0.45 11.71 10.02
C ALA A 65 0.83 11.98 9.22
N SER A 66 2.00 11.60 9.75
CA SER A 66 3.28 11.64 9.04
C SER A 66 3.24 10.83 7.74
N ALA A 67 2.76 9.59 7.80
CA ALA A 67 2.63 8.72 6.64
C ALA A 67 1.65 9.31 5.59
N CYS A 68 0.53 9.86 6.04
CA CYS A 68 -0.45 10.54 5.17
C CYS A 68 0.20 11.74 4.44
N LEU A 69 0.90 12.61 5.17
CA LEU A 69 1.61 13.77 4.61
C LEU A 69 2.76 13.38 3.68
N MET A 70 3.40 12.23 3.89
CA MET A 70 4.46 11.72 3.03
C MET A 70 3.93 11.10 1.75
N LEU A 71 2.77 10.43 1.83
CA LEU A 71 2.09 9.83 0.67
C LEU A 71 1.37 10.86 -0.21
N PHE A 72 1.03 12.03 0.32
CA PHE A 72 0.42 13.11 -0.45
C PHE A 72 1.30 13.56 -1.63
N PRO A 73 2.60 13.89 -1.45
CA PRO A 73 3.47 14.22 -2.59
C PRO A 73 3.87 12.99 -3.39
N SER A 74 4.29 11.89 -2.73
CA SER A 74 4.92 10.75 -3.41
C SER A 74 3.92 9.92 -4.21
N PHE A 75 2.97 9.30 -3.54
CA PHE A 75 1.96 8.47 -4.22
C PHE A 75 0.88 9.33 -4.89
N GLY A 76 0.57 10.51 -4.32
CA GLY A 76 -0.36 11.47 -4.96
C GLY A 76 0.15 11.96 -6.31
N PHE A 77 1.45 12.26 -6.43
CA PHE A 77 2.08 12.59 -7.70
C PHE A 77 2.04 11.41 -8.68
N MET A 78 2.26 10.18 -8.18
CA MET A 78 2.23 8.97 -8.99
C MET A 78 0.87 8.74 -9.66
N VAL A 79 -0.24 8.97 -8.95
CA VAL A 79 -1.59 8.79 -9.53
C VAL A 79 -2.08 9.98 -10.35
N SER A 80 -1.38 11.12 -10.28
CA SER A 80 -1.73 12.36 -10.99
C SER A 80 -0.78 12.71 -12.15
N ILE A 81 0.28 11.90 -12.38
CA ILE A 81 1.32 12.20 -13.37
C ILE A 81 0.80 12.30 -14.81
N GLY A 82 -0.34 11.66 -15.10
CA GLY A 82 -1.02 11.78 -16.40
C GLY A 82 -1.32 13.23 -16.80
N THR A 83 -1.60 14.11 -15.84
CA THR A 83 -1.80 15.55 -16.11
C THR A 83 -0.56 16.23 -16.69
N LEU A 84 0.63 15.84 -16.21
CA LEU A 84 1.89 16.34 -16.77
C LEU A 84 2.22 15.67 -18.10
N GLN A 85 1.91 14.38 -18.25
CA GLN A 85 2.06 13.66 -19.52
C GLN A 85 1.29 14.35 -20.65
N ASP A 86 0.02 14.70 -20.40
CA ASP A 86 -0.82 15.43 -21.36
C ASP A 86 -0.23 16.80 -21.69
N TYR A 87 0.25 17.52 -20.69
CA TYR A 87 0.89 18.83 -20.89
C TYR A 87 2.18 18.71 -21.73
N TRP A 88 3.03 17.73 -21.45
CA TRP A 88 4.26 17.51 -22.21
C TRP A 88 3.98 17.17 -23.68
N GLY A 89 2.92 16.39 -23.94
CA GLY A 89 2.50 16.05 -25.29
C GLY A 89 2.00 17.24 -26.10
N GLN A 90 1.45 18.26 -25.42
CA GLN A 90 0.99 19.49 -26.07
C GLN A 90 2.08 20.57 -26.21
N HIS A 91 3.17 20.50 -25.42
CA HIS A 91 4.20 21.53 -25.35
C HIS A 91 5.61 21.00 -25.64
N GLN A 92 6.39 20.62 -24.60
CA GLN A 92 7.81 20.31 -24.73
C GLN A 92 8.11 19.10 -25.62
N LEU A 93 7.25 18.09 -25.59
CA LEU A 93 7.41 16.83 -26.32
C LEU A 93 6.37 16.65 -27.43
N SER A 94 5.82 17.75 -27.96
CA SER A 94 4.78 17.74 -29.02
C SER A 94 5.23 17.06 -30.32
N TYR A 95 6.53 16.87 -30.50
CA TYR A 95 7.12 16.14 -31.64
C TYR A 95 7.16 14.61 -31.45
N MET A 96 6.81 14.11 -30.26
CA MET A 96 6.85 12.68 -29.91
C MET A 96 5.44 12.09 -29.89
N SER A 97 5.35 10.78 -30.04
CA SER A 97 4.08 10.06 -29.89
C SER A 97 3.65 10.01 -28.41
N ALA A 98 2.34 9.97 -28.17
CA ALA A 98 1.80 9.79 -26.82
C ALA A 98 2.32 8.50 -26.14
N ARG A 99 2.58 7.46 -26.95
CA ARG A 99 3.18 6.19 -26.53
C ARG A 99 4.60 6.40 -25.99
N ASP A 100 5.43 7.17 -26.69
CA ASP A 100 6.82 7.40 -26.26
C ASP A 100 6.88 8.26 -24.99
N ILE A 101 6.04 9.30 -24.91
CA ILE A 101 5.93 10.13 -23.70
C ILE A 101 5.46 9.30 -22.50
N GLY A 102 4.59 8.32 -22.73
CA GLY A 102 4.09 7.40 -21.71
C GLY A 102 5.16 6.58 -20.98
N TRP A 103 6.37 6.44 -21.55
CA TRP A 103 7.47 5.78 -20.85
C TRP A 103 7.94 6.54 -19.60
N ILE A 104 7.80 7.89 -19.56
CA ILE A 104 8.21 8.68 -18.40
C ILE A 104 7.41 8.27 -17.15
N PRO A 105 6.07 8.35 -17.15
CA PRO A 105 5.27 7.89 -16.01
C PRO A 105 5.40 6.39 -15.75
N SER A 106 5.50 5.55 -16.80
CA SER A 106 5.63 4.10 -16.62
C SER A 106 6.88 3.71 -15.86
N VAL A 107 8.05 4.28 -16.22
CA VAL A 107 9.32 4.05 -15.51
C VAL A 107 9.25 4.57 -14.08
N PHE A 108 8.66 5.75 -13.86
CA PHE A 108 8.48 6.33 -12.54
C PHE A 108 7.65 5.41 -11.63
N VAL A 109 6.48 4.98 -12.07
CA VAL A 109 5.59 4.12 -11.29
C VAL A 109 6.22 2.76 -11.04
N TYR A 110 6.79 2.16 -12.09
CA TYR A 110 7.48 0.87 -11.99
C TYR A 110 8.59 0.91 -10.95
N LEU A 111 9.52 1.86 -11.04
CA LEU A 111 10.63 1.96 -10.09
C LEU A 111 10.16 2.31 -8.67
N SER A 112 9.12 3.14 -8.53
CA SER A 112 8.55 3.49 -7.23
C SER A 112 8.01 2.27 -6.47
N LEU A 113 7.57 1.23 -7.16
CA LEU A 113 7.06 0.00 -6.58
C LEU A 113 8.13 -1.10 -6.56
N ALA A 114 8.86 -1.29 -7.67
CA ALA A 114 9.87 -2.35 -7.83
C ALA A 114 11.01 -2.25 -6.82
N LEU A 115 11.49 -1.04 -6.56
CA LEU A 115 12.61 -0.82 -5.64
C LEU A 115 12.23 -1.03 -4.16
N GLY A 116 10.95 -1.26 -3.87
CA GLY A 116 10.49 -1.72 -2.57
C GLY A 116 11.20 -2.99 -2.09
N ILE A 117 11.64 -3.87 -3.02
CA ILE A 117 12.40 -5.08 -2.69
C ILE A 117 13.73 -4.77 -1.98
N TRP A 118 14.32 -3.60 -2.22
CA TRP A 118 15.55 -3.14 -1.54
C TRP A 118 15.22 -2.22 -0.37
N VAL A 119 14.27 -1.30 -0.56
CA VAL A 119 13.89 -0.32 0.47
C VAL A 119 13.26 -1.01 1.68
N GLY A 120 12.44 -2.05 1.48
CA GLY A 120 11.80 -2.79 2.56
C GLY A 120 12.80 -3.39 3.56
N PRO A 121 13.77 -4.23 3.11
CA PRO A 121 14.82 -4.75 3.99
C PRO A 121 15.73 -3.67 4.59
N LEU A 122 15.99 -2.56 3.87
CA LEU A 122 16.71 -1.43 4.43
C LEU A 122 15.92 -0.78 5.58
N PHE A 123 14.59 -0.62 5.42
CA PHE A 123 13.70 -0.14 6.46
C PHE A 123 13.76 -1.04 7.71
N ASP A 124 13.64 -2.35 7.52
CA ASP A 124 13.70 -3.32 8.61
C ASP A 124 15.06 -3.32 9.35
N ARG A 125 16.16 -2.95 8.64
CA ARG A 125 17.53 -2.89 9.18
C ARG A 125 17.88 -1.57 9.87
N TYR A 126 17.48 -0.45 9.28
CA TYR A 126 17.96 0.89 9.66
C TYR A 126 16.84 1.78 10.23
N GLY A 127 15.59 1.34 10.10
CA GLY A 127 14.41 2.10 10.51
C GLY A 127 14.04 3.20 9.50
N PRO A 128 12.93 3.94 9.77
CA PRO A 128 12.32 4.86 8.80
C PRO A 128 13.08 6.17 8.61
N ARG A 129 13.76 6.68 9.64
CA ARG A 129 14.19 8.08 9.71
C ARG A 129 15.09 8.52 8.55
N TRP A 130 16.17 7.77 8.30
CA TRP A 130 17.13 8.12 7.26
C TRP A 130 16.56 7.87 5.87
N ILE A 131 15.79 6.81 5.69
CA ILE A 131 15.19 6.47 4.40
C ILE A 131 14.14 7.51 4.01
N ALA A 132 13.29 7.93 4.96
CA ALA A 132 12.31 8.97 4.73
C ALA A 132 12.96 10.33 4.41
N LEU A 133 14.02 10.71 5.15
CA LEU A 133 14.72 11.97 4.93
C LEU A 133 15.40 12.00 3.55
N THR A 134 16.19 10.96 3.21
CA THR A 134 16.86 10.88 1.90
C THR A 134 15.85 10.80 0.75
N GLY A 135 14.78 10.03 0.90
CA GLY A 135 13.68 9.98 -0.06
C GLY A 135 13.01 11.35 -0.27
N SER A 136 12.76 12.09 0.82
CA SER A 136 12.18 13.44 0.75
C SER A 136 13.08 14.43 0.01
N VAL A 137 14.38 14.42 0.31
CA VAL A 137 15.36 15.29 -0.38
C VAL A 137 15.47 14.95 -1.86
N MET A 138 15.55 13.66 -2.20
CA MET A 138 15.62 13.20 -3.59
C MET A 138 14.33 13.56 -4.37
N PHE A 139 13.16 13.43 -3.73
CA PHE A 139 11.89 13.78 -4.38
C PHE A 139 11.74 15.29 -4.62
N LEU A 140 12.19 16.10 -3.66
CA LEU A 140 12.25 17.56 -3.85
C LEU A 140 13.25 17.96 -4.95
N LEU A 141 14.42 17.32 -4.95
CA LEU A 141 15.39 17.53 -6.02
C LEU A 141 14.78 17.17 -7.39
N MET A 142 14.07 16.04 -7.48
CA MET A 142 13.37 15.62 -8.69
C MET A 142 12.38 16.69 -9.17
N ILE A 143 11.48 17.19 -8.31
CA ILE A 143 10.44 18.13 -8.75
C ILE A 143 11.02 19.49 -9.18
N PHE A 144 12.07 19.99 -8.50
CA PHE A 144 12.73 21.22 -8.88
C PHE A 144 13.59 21.08 -10.14
N LEU A 145 14.26 19.95 -10.34
CA LEU A 145 14.99 19.68 -11.59
C LEU A 145 14.03 19.46 -12.77
N LEU A 146 12.89 18.80 -12.52
CA LEU A 146 11.89 18.58 -13.56
C LEU A 146 11.35 19.89 -14.13
N ALA A 147 11.32 20.96 -13.31
CA ALA A 147 10.93 22.28 -13.74
C ALA A 147 11.84 22.89 -14.82
N GLU A 148 13.07 22.40 -14.95
CA GLU A 148 14.08 22.84 -15.93
C GLU A 148 14.26 21.84 -17.09
N CYS A 149 13.48 20.73 -17.10
CA CYS A 149 13.61 19.71 -18.13
C CYS A 149 12.76 20.04 -19.35
N ASP A 150 13.42 20.11 -20.53
CA ASP A 150 12.75 20.37 -21.82
C ASP A 150 12.86 19.16 -22.77
N LYS A 151 13.77 18.21 -22.50
CA LYS A 151 14.05 17.06 -23.37
C LYS A 151 13.57 15.76 -22.75
N PHE A 152 13.12 14.83 -23.58
CA PHE A 152 12.66 13.52 -23.17
C PHE A 152 13.62 12.76 -22.25
N TRP A 153 14.91 12.66 -22.62
CA TRP A 153 15.90 11.95 -21.82
C TRP A 153 16.14 12.59 -20.42
N GLN A 154 16.01 13.93 -20.32
CA GLN A 154 16.11 14.63 -19.04
C GLN A 154 14.92 14.26 -18.15
N MET A 155 13.69 14.24 -18.71
CA MET A 155 12.48 13.86 -17.99
C MET A 155 12.50 12.40 -17.54
N ILE A 156 13.02 11.47 -18.38
CA ILE A 156 13.20 10.06 -17.99
C ILE A 156 14.17 9.94 -16.81
N LEU A 157 15.33 10.60 -16.88
CA LEU A 157 16.33 10.54 -15.80
C LEU A 157 15.83 11.20 -14.52
N CYS A 158 15.20 12.37 -14.64
CA CYS A 158 14.73 13.15 -13.52
C CYS A 158 13.45 12.55 -12.91
N CYS A 159 12.35 12.51 -13.67
CA CYS A 159 11.07 12.02 -13.17
C CYS A 159 11.05 10.49 -13.09
N GLY A 160 11.45 9.79 -14.15
CA GLY A 160 11.42 8.33 -14.20
C GLY A 160 12.35 7.70 -13.17
N ILE A 161 13.65 7.98 -13.24
CA ILE A 161 14.65 7.29 -12.42
C ILE A 161 14.74 7.91 -11.02
N LEU A 162 15.12 9.19 -10.90
CA LEU A 162 15.28 9.84 -9.60
C LEU A 162 13.95 9.87 -8.81
N GLY A 163 12.85 10.17 -9.51
CA GLY A 163 11.50 10.12 -8.96
C GLY A 163 11.12 8.72 -8.49
N GLY A 164 11.41 7.69 -9.30
CA GLY A 164 11.14 6.29 -8.97
C GLY A 164 11.89 5.83 -7.72
N PHE A 165 13.18 6.12 -7.60
CA PHE A 165 13.98 5.81 -6.40
C PHE A 165 13.40 6.49 -5.15
N SER A 166 13.16 7.79 -5.23
CA SER A 166 12.61 8.56 -4.11
C SER A 166 11.19 8.11 -3.76
N GLY A 167 10.35 7.83 -4.76
CA GLY A 167 9.01 7.30 -4.59
C GLY A 167 8.99 5.98 -3.82
N ALA A 168 9.87 5.03 -4.17
CA ALA A 168 10.02 3.77 -3.46
C ALA A 168 10.40 3.96 -1.98
N MET A 169 11.35 4.85 -1.71
CA MET A 169 11.77 5.17 -0.33
C MET A 169 10.60 5.72 0.50
N LEU A 170 9.84 6.64 -0.07
CA LEU A 170 8.76 7.32 0.64
C LEU A 170 7.54 6.41 0.84
N THR A 171 7.09 5.70 -0.20
CA THR A 171 5.89 4.85 -0.14
C THR A 171 6.09 3.64 0.77
N THR A 172 7.18 2.89 0.60
CA THR A 172 7.48 1.71 1.41
C THR A 172 7.65 2.08 2.88
N THR A 173 8.42 3.15 3.17
CA THR A 173 8.66 3.61 4.55
C THR A 173 7.38 4.07 5.23
N SER A 174 6.52 4.82 4.54
CA SER A 174 5.27 5.33 5.10
C SER A 174 4.32 4.22 5.51
N LEU A 175 4.17 3.18 4.69
CA LEU A 175 3.28 2.06 4.99
C LEU A 175 3.87 1.11 6.04
N ALA A 176 5.19 0.87 5.98
CA ALA A 176 5.87 0.01 6.95
C ALA A 176 5.88 0.61 8.36
N VAL A 177 6.11 1.92 8.51
CA VAL A 177 6.12 2.54 9.83
C VAL A 177 4.78 2.47 10.54
N VAL A 178 3.66 2.62 9.82
CA VAL A 178 2.30 2.49 10.38
C VAL A 178 2.06 1.07 10.88
N ALA A 179 2.53 0.05 10.14
CA ALA A 179 2.40 -1.35 10.52
C ALA A 179 3.12 -1.69 11.84
N HIS A 180 4.13 -0.91 12.25
CA HIS A 180 4.82 -1.08 13.53
C HIS A 180 4.04 -0.58 14.75
N TRP A 181 3.07 0.33 14.57
CA TRP A 181 2.33 0.95 15.68
C TRP A 181 0.97 0.32 15.93
N PHE A 182 0.38 -0.30 14.92
CA PHE A 182 -0.99 -0.81 14.98
C PHE A 182 -1.07 -2.26 14.46
N LYS A 183 -1.71 -3.14 15.24
CA LYS A 183 -2.05 -4.52 14.89
C LYS A 183 -3.56 -4.68 14.75
N ALA A 184 -4.34 -4.31 15.76
CA ALA A 184 -5.79 -4.44 15.76
C ALA A 184 -6.47 -3.44 14.80
N ARG A 185 -6.00 -2.18 14.77
CA ARG A 185 -6.55 -1.09 13.93
C ARG A 185 -5.75 -0.83 12.65
N ARG A 186 -5.03 -1.84 12.14
CA ARG A 186 -4.14 -1.69 10.99
C ARG A 186 -4.88 -1.34 9.71
N GLY A 187 -6.10 -1.86 9.48
CA GLY A 187 -6.92 -1.52 8.32
C GLY A 187 -7.29 -0.05 8.28
N LEU A 188 -7.81 0.48 9.39
CA LEU A 188 -8.16 1.89 9.52
C LEU A 188 -6.92 2.81 9.37
N THR A 189 -5.83 2.49 10.04
CA THR A 189 -4.64 3.36 10.06
C THR A 189 -3.89 3.36 8.74
N GLN A 190 -3.82 2.23 8.03
CA GLN A 190 -3.32 2.18 6.65
C GLN A 190 -4.24 2.96 5.70
N GLY A 191 -5.57 2.86 5.91
CA GLY A 191 -6.55 3.65 5.17
C GLY A 191 -6.32 5.14 5.31
N ILE A 192 -6.16 5.64 6.54
CA ILE A 192 -5.88 7.07 6.81
C ILE A 192 -4.54 7.49 6.21
N ALA A 193 -3.50 6.69 6.34
CA ALA A 193 -2.20 6.97 5.73
C ALA A 193 -2.33 7.11 4.20
N MET A 194 -3.04 6.17 3.57
CA MET A 194 -3.24 6.16 2.12
C MET A 194 -4.20 7.24 1.63
N MET A 195 -5.07 7.84 2.49
CA MET A 195 -5.87 9.01 2.11
C MET A 195 -4.99 10.17 1.59
N GLY A 196 -3.76 10.31 2.10
CA GLY A 196 -2.81 11.30 1.61
C GLY A 196 -2.61 11.20 0.10
N SER A 197 -2.49 9.99 -0.43
CA SER A 197 -2.28 9.82 -1.87
C SER A 197 -3.53 10.15 -2.71
N SER A 198 -4.75 9.90 -2.23
CA SER A 198 -5.96 10.34 -2.93
C SER A 198 -6.13 11.86 -2.86
N ALA A 199 -5.84 12.46 -1.70
CA ALA A 199 -5.85 13.91 -1.55
C ALA A 199 -4.82 14.57 -2.49
N GLY A 200 -3.62 13.98 -2.62
CA GLY A 200 -2.62 14.40 -3.59
C GLY A 200 -3.08 14.21 -5.03
N GLY A 201 -3.65 13.04 -5.34
CA GLY A 201 -4.20 12.72 -6.67
C GLY A 201 -5.32 13.65 -7.13
N LEU A 202 -6.03 14.29 -6.18
CA LEU A 202 -7.02 15.32 -6.46
C LEU A 202 -6.39 16.72 -6.49
N ALA A 203 -5.58 17.08 -5.49
CA ALA A 203 -5.06 18.42 -5.32
C ALA A 203 -3.99 18.79 -6.36
N ILE A 204 -3.09 17.86 -6.72
CA ILE A 204 -2.00 18.12 -7.65
C ILE A 204 -2.51 18.52 -9.04
N PRO A 205 -3.45 17.79 -9.69
CA PRO A 205 -4.02 18.20 -10.97
C PRO A 205 -4.75 19.55 -10.88
N LEU A 206 -5.47 19.83 -9.78
CA LEU A 206 -6.14 21.11 -9.58
C LEU A 206 -5.16 22.28 -9.47
N ILE A 207 -4.06 22.10 -8.73
CA ILE A 207 -2.98 23.08 -8.64
C ILE A 207 -2.38 23.32 -10.04
N LEU A 208 -2.00 22.25 -10.75
CA LEU A 208 -1.41 22.37 -12.07
C LEU A 208 -2.36 23.04 -13.08
N ARG A 209 -3.64 22.67 -13.08
CA ARG A 209 -4.65 23.28 -13.96
C ARG A 209 -4.78 24.77 -13.76
N THR A 210 -4.61 25.25 -12.54
CA THR A 210 -4.71 26.68 -12.21
C THR A 210 -3.40 27.45 -12.42
N THR A 211 -2.27 26.79 -12.22
CA THR A 211 -0.95 27.45 -12.26
C THR A 211 -0.29 27.39 -13.63
N LEU A 212 -0.42 26.31 -14.39
CA LEU A 212 0.19 26.16 -15.73
C LEU A 212 -0.19 27.29 -16.69
N PRO A 213 -1.48 27.70 -16.83
CA PRO A 213 -1.83 28.81 -17.71
C PRO A 213 -1.36 30.18 -17.21
N LYS A 214 -1.20 30.35 -15.89
CA LYS A 214 -0.88 31.66 -15.27
C LYS A 214 0.61 31.91 -15.14
N TYR A 215 1.37 30.89 -14.74
CA TYR A 215 2.78 31.04 -14.36
C TYR A 215 3.73 30.20 -15.23
N GLY A 216 3.19 29.43 -16.17
CA GLY A 216 3.97 28.53 -17.00
C GLY A 216 4.47 27.28 -16.29
N TYR A 217 5.14 26.40 -17.02
CA TYR A 217 5.57 25.07 -16.58
C TYR A 217 6.51 25.10 -15.37
N ALA A 218 7.62 25.84 -15.50
CA ALA A 218 8.68 25.86 -14.48
C ALA A 218 8.17 26.36 -13.13
N TRP A 219 7.43 27.46 -13.11
CA TRP A 219 6.89 27.99 -11.86
C TRP A 219 5.78 27.14 -11.27
N SER A 220 4.96 26.49 -12.09
CA SER A 220 3.93 25.57 -11.60
C SER A 220 4.54 24.38 -10.85
N LEU A 221 5.63 23.81 -11.35
CA LEU A 221 6.35 22.74 -10.66
C LEU A 221 7.10 23.23 -9.41
N ARG A 222 7.65 24.44 -9.44
CA ARG A 222 8.26 25.06 -8.24
C ARG A 222 7.24 25.28 -7.14
N ILE A 223 6.04 25.83 -7.46
CA ILE A 223 4.94 25.98 -6.51
C ILE A 223 4.57 24.62 -5.89
N LEU A 224 4.42 23.60 -6.73
CA LEU A 224 4.16 22.24 -6.27
C LEU A 224 5.29 21.72 -5.37
N GLY A 225 6.55 22.00 -5.74
CA GLY A 225 7.73 21.66 -4.95
C GLY A 225 7.72 22.31 -3.55
N PHE A 226 7.27 23.55 -3.41
CA PHE A 226 7.13 24.22 -2.10
C PHE A 226 6.01 23.59 -1.25
N VAL A 227 4.89 23.18 -1.86
CA VAL A 227 3.84 22.42 -1.15
C VAL A 227 4.41 21.08 -0.66
N PHE A 228 5.17 20.38 -1.49
CA PHE A 228 5.81 19.10 -1.12
C PHE A 228 6.86 19.30 -0.03
N LEU A 229 7.65 20.37 -0.09
CA LEU A 229 8.63 20.71 0.94
C LEU A 229 7.95 20.85 2.30
N PHE A 230 6.84 21.60 2.38
CA PHE A 230 6.07 21.74 3.61
C PHE A 230 5.59 20.38 4.13
N CYS A 231 4.97 19.56 3.28
CA CYS A 231 4.50 18.23 3.64
C CYS A 231 5.64 17.35 4.16
N PHE A 232 6.79 17.33 3.50
CA PHE A 232 7.93 16.52 3.90
C PHE A 232 8.61 17.00 5.18
N ILE A 233 8.72 18.30 5.42
CA ILE A 233 9.23 18.84 6.68
C ILE A 233 8.37 18.34 7.84
N VAL A 234 7.06 18.55 7.76
CA VAL A 234 6.13 18.15 8.82
C VAL A 234 6.14 16.63 8.99
N ALA A 235 6.11 15.87 7.88
CA ALA A 235 6.13 14.42 7.92
C ALA A 235 7.41 13.87 8.59
N ASN A 236 8.59 14.38 8.24
CA ASN A 236 9.85 13.91 8.84
C ASN A 236 9.98 14.26 10.33
N ILE A 237 9.42 15.40 10.78
CA ILE A 237 9.37 15.78 12.21
C ILE A 237 8.48 14.80 13.00
N LEU A 238 7.32 14.44 12.45
CA LEU A 238 6.36 13.57 13.12
C LEU A 238 6.73 12.09 13.06
N MET A 239 7.54 11.67 12.08
CA MET A 239 7.90 10.28 11.86
C MET A 239 8.78 9.72 12.97
N LYS A 240 8.35 8.63 13.58
CA LYS A 240 9.08 7.95 14.64
C LYS A 240 8.98 6.43 14.52
N ALA A 241 10.15 5.76 14.53
CA ALA A 241 10.20 4.31 14.68
C ALA A 241 9.71 3.89 16.08
N ARG A 242 8.96 2.79 16.15
CA ARG A 242 8.63 2.11 17.40
C ARG A 242 9.61 0.97 17.68
N ILE A 243 9.79 0.10 16.70
CA ILE A 243 10.66 -1.06 16.78
C ILE A 243 12.09 -0.61 16.45
N PRO A 244 13.06 -0.85 17.35
CA PRO A 244 14.45 -0.57 17.05
C PRO A 244 14.92 -1.46 15.90
N PRO A 245 15.91 -1.03 15.11
CA PRO A 245 16.47 -1.83 14.02
C PRO A 245 16.91 -3.21 14.53
N SER A 246 16.37 -4.28 13.91
CA SER A 246 16.61 -5.64 14.37
C SER A 246 18.03 -6.12 14.02
N ALA A 247 18.77 -6.60 15.04
CA ALA A 247 20.05 -7.25 14.81
C ALA A 247 19.91 -8.56 13.98
N ALA A 248 18.77 -9.24 14.10
CA ALA A 248 18.43 -10.42 13.29
C ALA A 248 18.17 -10.07 11.83
N ALA A 249 17.52 -8.93 11.56
CA ALA A 249 17.32 -8.42 10.19
C ALA A 249 18.65 -8.09 9.50
N LYS A 250 19.67 -7.65 10.25
CA LYS A 250 21.01 -7.38 9.71
C LYS A 250 21.72 -8.62 9.18
N LYS A 251 21.41 -9.80 9.70
CA LYS A 251 22.01 -11.08 9.27
C LYS A 251 21.31 -11.72 8.07
N LYS A 252 20.07 -11.35 7.78
CA LYS A 252 19.31 -11.91 6.65
C LYS A 252 19.73 -11.25 5.34
N ALA A 253 19.70 -12.00 4.23
CA ALA A 253 19.95 -11.44 2.89
C ALA A 253 18.95 -10.31 2.59
N ILE A 254 19.43 -9.25 1.92
CA ILE A 254 18.58 -8.12 1.52
C ILE A 254 17.48 -8.62 0.58
N ILE A 255 17.88 -9.34 -0.45
CA ILE A 255 16.94 -9.97 -1.38
C ILE A 255 16.90 -11.46 -1.08
N SER A 256 15.70 -12.01 -0.88
CA SER A 256 15.50 -13.43 -0.70
C SER A 256 14.20 -13.86 -1.36
N LEU A 257 14.33 -14.58 -2.43
CA LEU A 257 13.20 -15.16 -3.16
C LEU A 257 12.53 -16.32 -2.40
N SER A 258 13.15 -16.80 -1.30
CA SER A 258 12.57 -17.86 -0.46
C SER A 258 11.23 -17.48 0.16
N ILE A 259 10.91 -16.20 0.26
CA ILE A 259 9.61 -15.69 0.73
C ILE A 259 8.46 -16.20 -0.15
N TYR A 260 8.70 -16.38 -1.45
CA TYR A 260 7.68 -16.91 -2.37
C TYR A 260 7.46 -18.43 -2.23
N GLY A 261 8.21 -19.12 -1.38
CA GLY A 261 7.88 -20.48 -0.93
C GLY A 261 6.62 -20.53 -0.07
N ASP A 262 6.19 -19.41 0.53
CA ASP A 262 4.90 -19.30 1.21
C ASP A 262 3.77 -19.16 0.17
N LEU A 263 2.97 -20.23 0.02
CA LEU A 263 1.86 -20.27 -0.92
C LEU A 263 0.86 -19.13 -0.69
N ARG A 264 0.66 -18.69 0.58
CA ARG A 264 -0.25 -17.60 0.94
C ARG A 264 0.19 -16.29 0.30
N LEU A 265 1.47 -15.95 0.46
CA LEU A 265 2.05 -14.74 -0.11
C LEU A 265 2.12 -14.81 -1.63
N SER A 266 2.50 -15.94 -2.21
CA SER A 266 2.64 -16.10 -3.66
C SER A 266 1.31 -15.93 -4.39
N LEU A 267 0.25 -16.55 -3.90
CA LEU A 267 -1.10 -16.38 -4.44
C LEU A 267 -1.63 -14.96 -4.22
N PHE A 268 -1.31 -14.34 -3.07
CA PHE A 268 -1.68 -12.96 -2.83
C PHE A 268 -0.92 -12.01 -3.77
N THR A 269 0.37 -12.24 -4.00
CA THR A 269 1.18 -11.47 -4.96
C THR A 269 0.62 -11.53 -6.38
N LEU A 270 0.20 -12.72 -6.82
CA LEU A 270 -0.44 -12.89 -8.13
C LEU A 270 -1.78 -12.12 -8.22
N SER A 271 -2.55 -12.11 -7.14
CA SER A 271 -3.77 -11.32 -7.07
C SER A 271 -3.47 -9.81 -7.16
N VAL A 272 -2.47 -9.34 -6.40
CA VAL A 272 -2.07 -7.93 -6.41
C VAL A 272 -1.53 -7.51 -7.78
N PHE A 273 -0.79 -8.37 -8.47
CA PHE A 273 -0.36 -8.12 -9.85
C PHE A 273 -1.55 -7.74 -10.75
N GLY A 274 -2.63 -8.51 -10.70
CA GLY A 274 -3.83 -8.19 -11.48
C GLY A 274 -4.56 -6.93 -11.00
N PHE A 275 -4.52 -6.60 -9.69
CA PHE A 275 -5.06 -5.34 -9.18
C PHE A 275 -4.32 -4.15 -9.80
N GLU A 276 -2.99 -4.21 -9.87
CA GLU A 276 -2.16 -3.15 -10.43
C GLU A 276 -2.40 -2.99 -11.93
N VAL A 277 -2.60 -4.07 -12.69
CA VAL A 277 -3.00 -4.00 -14.11
C VAL A 277 -4.30 -3.21 -14.26
N VAL A 278 -5.32 -3.55 -13.48
CA VAL A 278 -6.65 -2.93 -13.59
C VAL A 278 -6.64 -1.49 -13.07
N LEU A 279 -5.92 -1.23 -11.98
CA LEU A 279 -5.83 0.09 -11.37
C LEU A 279 -5.10 1.08 -12.29
N PHE A 280 -3.84 0.79 -12.60
CA PHE A 280 -3.03 1.73 -13.40
C PHE A 280 -3.41 1.73 -14.87
N GLY A 281 -3.82 0.58 -15.42
CA GLY A 281 -4.39 0.52 -16.76
C GLY A 281 -5.68 1.33 -16.87
N GLY A 282 -6.59 1.17 -15.91
CA GLY A 282 -7.84 1.93 -15.85
C GLY A 282 -7.62 3.44 -15.65
N LEU A 283 -6.75 3.83 -14.70
CA LEU A 283 -6.40 5.24 -14.48
C LEU A 283 -5.74 5.89 -15.70
N GLY A 284 -4.78 5.18 -16.32
CA GLY A 284 -4.04 5.71 -17.46
C GLY A 284 -4.88 5.87 -18.71
N ILE A 285 -5.84 4.96 -18.95
CA ILE A 285 -6.67 5.00 -20.16
C ILE A 285 -7.95 5.86 -19.99
N MET A 286 -8.36 6.20 -18.78
CA MET A 286 -9.64 6.87 -18.51
C MET A 286 -9.82 8.20 -19.29
N PRO A 287 -8.82 9.11 -19.39
CA PRO A 287 -8.93 10.31 -20.20
C PRO A 287 -9.13 10.01 -21.69
N THR A 288 -8.31 9.10 -22.24
CA THR A 288 -8.40 8.67 -23.65
C THR A 288 -9.73 7.96 -23.93
N TYR A 289 -10.19 7.12 -23.00
CA TYR A 289 -11.48 6.46 -23.10
C TYR A 289 -12.64 7.46 -23.19
N ALA A 290 -12.58 8.54 -22.39
CA ALA A 290 -13.58 9.60 -22.45
C ALA A 290 -13.54 10.39 -23.76
N SER A 291 -12.35 10.60 -24.36
CA SER A 291 -12.19 11.34 -25.61
C SER A 291 -12.63 10.58 -26.87
N ILE A 292 -12.70 9.24 -26.81
CA ILE A 292 -13.21 8.41 -27.92
C ILE A 292 -14.70 8.65 -28.15
N SER A 293 -15.44 8.99 -27.09
CA SER A 293 -16.87 9.28 -27.18
C SER A 293 -17.08 10.72 -27.68
N THR A 294 -17.41 10.90 -28.95
CA THR A 294 -17.64 12.22 -29.59
C THR A 294 -18.73 13.05 -28.92
N ASN A 295 -19.60 12.43 -28.12
CA ASN A 295 -20.72 13.09 -27.44
C ASN A 295 -20.36 13.63 -26.04
N PHE A 296 -19.13 13.42 -25.55
CA PHE A 296 -18.72 13.86 -24.21
C PHE A 296 -17.96 15.20 -24.30
N PRO A 297 -18.13 16.09 -23.30
CA PRO A 297 -17.37 17.34 -23.21
C PRO A 297 -15.85 17.08 -23.16
N PRO A 298 -15.01 17.96 -23.71
CA PRO A 298 -13.55 17.78 -23.78
C PRO A 298 -12.88 17.57 -22.42
N ASP A 299 -13.40 18.24 -21.37
CA ASP A 299 -12.86 18.16 -19.99
C ASP A 299 -13.30 16.91 -19.21
N THR A 300 -14.08 16.01 -19.81
CA THR A 300 -14.68 14.84 -19.13
C THR A 300 -13.60 13.97 -18.47
N GLY A 301 -12.50 13.70 -19.18
CA GLY A 301 -11.41 12.86 -18.63
C GLY A 301 -10.81 13.40 -17.35
N PHE A 302 -10.63 14.71 -17.26
CA PHE A 302 -10.13 15.37 -16.04
C PHE A 302 -11.10 15.21 -14.86
N TYR A 303 -12.39 15.46 -15.08
CA TYR A 303 -13.40 15.34 -14.04
C TYR A 303 -13.60 13.90 -13.59
N LEU A 304 -13.47 12.92 -14.48
CA LEU A 304 -13.54 11.50 -14.13
C LEU A 304 -12.42 11.11 -13.16
N ILE A 305 -11.17 11.53 -13.42
CA ILE A 305 -10.04 11.29 -12.51
C ILE A 305 -10.23 12.02 -11.18
N ALA A 306 -10.76 13.24 -11.20
CA ALA A 306 -11.04 13.99 -9.99
C ALA A 306 -12.11 13.30 -9.12
N VAL A 307 -13.22 12.85 -9.71
CA VAL A 307 -14.27 12.09 -9.03
C VAL A 307 -13.71 10.78 -8.48
N LEU A 308 -12.96 10.02 -9.29
CA LEU A 308 -12.35 8.76 -8.90
C LEU A 308 -11.44 8.95 -7.67
N ASN A 309 -10.51 9.90 -7.70
CA ASN A 309 -9.60 10.16 -6.58
C ASN A 309 -10.32 10.73 -5.36
N GLY A 310 -11.31 11.60 -5.55
CA GLY A 310 -12.13 12.14 -4.47
C GLY A 310 -12.89 11.06 -3.70
N VAL A 311 -13.58 10.17 -4.41
CA VAL A 311 -14.33 9.04 -3.80
C VAL A 311 -13.38 7.97 -3.25
N SER A 312 -12.20 7.80 -3.86
CA SER A 312 -11.16 6.89 -3.37
C SER A 312 -10.70 7.23 -1.94
N CYS A 313 -10.78 8.49 -1.49
CA CYS A 313 -10.55 8.84 -0.08
C CYS A 313 -11.50 8.07 0.85
N LEU A 314 -12.79 8.02 0.51
CA LEU A 314 -13.80 7.28 1.27
C LEU A 314 -13.57 5.78 1.18
N GLY A 315 -13.19 5.29 0.00
CA GLY A 315 -12.85 3.89 -0.24
C GLY A 315 -11.67 3.39 0.59
N ARG A 316 -10.74 4.26 0.95
CA ARG A 316 -9.61 3.92 1.84
C ARG A 316 -10.01 3.91 3.30
N LEU A 317 -10.83 4.84 3.72
CA LEU A 317 -11.21 5.01 5.13
C LEU A 317 -12.24 3.97 5.57
N PHE A 318 -13.39 3.92 4.87
CA PHE A 318 -14.52 3.11 5.29
C PHE A 318 -14.23 1.60 5.25
N PRO A 319 -13.75 1.01 4.14
CA PRO A 319 -13.40 -0.40 4.13
C PRO A 319 -12.24 -0.75 5.06
N GLY A 320 -11.29 0.18 5.29
CA GLY A 320 -10.23 0.02 6.29
C GLY A 320 -10.78 -0.19 7.70
N TYR A 321 -11.76 0.63 8.11
CA TYR A 321 -12.45 0.48 9.39
C TYR A 321 -13.25 -0.82 9.49
N VAL A 322 -13.97 -1.18 8.44
CA VAL A 322 -14.76 -2.42 8.37
C VAL A 322 -13.86 -3.65 8.45
N ALA A 323 -12.70 -3.60 7.81
CA ALA A 323 -11.72 -4.69 7.78
C ALA A 323 -11.18 -5.05 9.17
N ASP A 324 -11.02 -4.08 10.05
CA ASP A 324 -10.59 -4.35 11.43
C ASP A 324 -11.70 -5.06 12.25
N LYS A 325 -12.97 -4.99 11.83
CA LYS A 325 -14.11 -5.65 12.48
C LYS A 325 -14.39 -7.05 11.94
N ILE A 326 -14.47 -7.19 10.61
CA ILE A 326 -14.91 -8.45 9.96
C ILE A 326 -13.77 -9.27 9.36
N GLY A 327 -12.53 -8.75 9.41
CA GLY A 327 -11.33 -9.37 8.83
C GLY A 327 -10.88 -8.67 7.54
N ARG A 328 -9.56 -8.56 7.37
CA ARG A 328 -8.94 -7.78 6.28
C ARG A 328 -9.07 -8.49 4.95
N PHE A 329 -8.82 -9.82 4.92
CA PHE A 329 -9.01 -10.64 3.73
C PHE A 329 -10.50 -10.71 3.34
N ASN A 330 -11.42 -10.81 4.31
CA ASN A 330 -12.85 -10.83 4.04
C ASN A 330 -13.32 -9.53 3.39
N THR A 331 -12.88 -8.38 3.94
CA THR A 331 -13.25 -7.07 3.40
C THR A 331 -12.65 -6.86 2.02
N LEU A 332 -11.37 -7.23 1.82
CA LEU A 332 -10.72 -7.09 0.52
C LEU A 332 -11.42 -7.96 -0.54
N PHE A 333 -11.84 -9.18 -0.20
CA PHE A 333 -12.64 -10.03 -1.08
C PHE A 333 -13.93 -9.35 -1.55
N VAL A 334 -14.70 -8.79 -0.60
CA VAL A 334 -15.94 -8.07 -0.91
C VAL A 334 -15.67 -6.88 -1.82
N MET A 335 -14.58 -6.14 -1.59
CA MET A 335 -14.24 -4.97 -2.39
C MET A 335 -13.75 -5.30 -3.80
N ILE A 336 -13.06 -6.43 -3.99
CA ILE A 336 -12.70 -6.92 -5.34
C ILE A 336 -13.98 -7.29 -6.10
N LEU A 337 -14.85 -8.05 -5.47
CA LEU A 337 -16.13 -8.46 -6.06
C LEU A 337 -17.01 -7.25 -6.39
N PHE A 338 -17.09 -6.27 -5.48
CA PHE A 338 -17.77 -5.00 -5.70
C PHE A 338 -17.25 -4.27 -6.93
N THR A 339 -15.95 -4.15 -7.07
CA THR A 339 -15.34 -3.46 -8.22
C THR A 339 -15.60 -4.21 -9.53
N LEU A 340 -15.43 -5.54 -9.52
CA LEU A 340 -15.71 -6.38 -10.70
C LEU A 340 -17.17 -6.25 -11.14
N LEU A 341 -18.10 -6.26 -10.18
CA LEU A 341 -19.53 -6.09 -10.46
C LEU A 341 -19.80 -4.78 -11.21
N TRP A 342 -19.28 -3.65 -10.71
CA TRP A 342 -19.52 -2.35 -11.34
C TRP A 342 -18.76 -2.16 -12.66
N MET A 343 -17.64 -2.82 -12.87
CA MET A 343 -17.00 -2.90 -14.18
C MET A 343 -17.89 -3.62 -15.20
N LEU A 344 -18.51 -4.73 -14.80
CA LEU A 344 -19.39 -5.52 -15.68
C LEU A 344 -20.74 -4.83 -15.93
N VAL A 345 -21.30 -4.14 -14.92
CA VAL A 345 -22.66 -3.56 -15.01
C VAL A 345 -22.67 -2.15 -15.61
N LEU A 346 -21.65 -1.33 -15.32
CA LEU A 346 -21.61 0.08 -15.77
C LEU A 346 -20.57 0.32 -16.88
N TRP A 347 -19.30 -0.07 -16.65
CA TRP A 347 -18.25 0.31 -17.58
C TRP A 347 -18.37 -0.44 -18.91
N LEU A 348 -18.52 -1.75 -18.85
CA LEU A 348 -18.55 -2.59 -20.03
C LEU A 348 -19.73 -2.25 -20.97
N PRO A 349 -21.01 -2.14 -20.53
CA PRO A 349 -22.12 -1.87 -21.42
C PRO A 349 -22.35 -0.38 -21.71
N PHE A 350 -22.09 0.51 -20.76
CA PHE A 350 -22.53 1.92 -20.86
C PHE A 350 -21.39 2.95 -20.90
N GLY A 351 -20.13 2.52 -20.75
CA GLY A 351 -19.00 3.44 -20.60
C GLY A 351 -18.82 4.43 -21.78
N THR A 352 -19.11 4.02 -23.01
CA THR A 352 -19.00 4.88 -24.20
C THR A 352 -20.31 5.56 -24.59
N THR A 353 -21.45 5.12 -24.05
CA THR A 353 -22.77 5.56 -24.49
C THR A 353 -23.44 6.53 -23.53
N SER A 354 -23.12 6.46 -22.23
CA SER A 354 -23.78 7.23 -21.17
C SER A 354 -22.78 7.94 -20.25
N LEU A 355 -22.73 9.26 -20.36
CA LEU A 355 -21.89 10.10 -19.50
C LEU A 355 -22.22 9.95 -18.00
N PRO A 356 -23.48 9.96 -17.55
CA PRO A 356 -23.82 9.72 -16.16
C PRO A 356 -23.38 8.34 -15.66
N ALA A 357 -23.49 7.29 -16.48
CA ALA A 357 -23.03 5.95 -16.13
C ALA A 357 -21.51 5.91 -15.98
N LEU A 358 -20.76 6.63 -16.81
CA LEU A 358 -19.31 6.71 -16.74
C LEU A 358 -18.84 7.45 -15.46
N TYR A 359 -19.51 8.53 -15.04
CA TYR A 359 -19.24 9.20 -13.77
C TYR A 359 -19.60 8.33 -12.57
N ALA A 360 -20.74 7.64 -12.60
CA ALA A 360 -21.13 6.69 -11.56
C ALA A 360 -20.10 5.56 -11.45
N PHE A 361 -19.66 5.03 -12.60
CA PHE A 361 -18.59 4.03 -12.63
C PHE A 361 -17.30 4.59 -12.03
N ALA A 362 -16.83 5.76 -12.43
CA ALA A 362 -15.61 6.38 -11.91
C ALA A 362 -15.65 6.54 -10.37
N ALA A 363 -16.80 6.93 -9.82
CA ALA A 363 -16.99 7.02 -8.37
C ALA A 363 -16.90 5.66 -7.67
N LEU A 364 -17.62 4.65 -8.19
CA LEU A 364 -17.65 3.30 -7.62
C LEU A 364 -16.32 2.57 -7.80
N PHE A 365 -15.66 2.74 -8.95
CA PHE A 365 -14.33 2.22 -9.21
C PHE A 365 -13.29 2.88 -8.28
N GLY A 366 -13.37 4.19 -8.06
CA GLY A 366 -12.53 4.90 -7.11
C GLY A 366 -12.72 4.39 -5.67
N PHE A 367 -13.95 4.13 -5.25
CA PHE A 367 -14.24 3.52 -3.95
C PHE A 367 -13.61 2.13 -3.82
N GLY A 368 -13.79 1.27 -4.82
CA GLY A 368 -13.26 -0.09 -4.84
C GLY A 368 -11.73 -0.13 -4.86
N THR A 369 -11.11 0.56 -5.80
CA THR A 369 -9.65 0.60 -5.96
C THR A 369 -8.95 1.30 -4.80
N GLY A 370 -9.58 2.33 -4.22
CA GLY A 370 -9.09 2.96 -2.99
C GLY A 370 -8.98 1.97 -1.84
N SER A 371 -9.96 1.06 -1.71
CA SER A 371 -9.92 0.03 -0.69
C SER A 371 -8.79 -0.98 -0.89
N TRP A 372 -8.48 -1.37 -2.14
CA TRP A 372 -7.35 -2.28 -2.42
C TRP A 372 -6.03 -1.69 -1.95
N MET A 373 -5.79 -0.43 -2.27
CA MET A 373 -4.57 0.29 -1.89
C MET A 373 -4.38 0.34 -0.37
N ALA A 374 -5.46 0.49 0.40
CA ALA A 374 -5.40 0.54 1.86
C ALA A 374 -5.31 -0.85 2.51
N LEU A 375 -6.04 -1.84 1.97
CA LEU A 375 -6.14 -3.17 2.55
C LEU A 375 -4.98 -4.09 2.16
N THR A 376 -4.36 -3.91 0.99
CA THR A 376 -3.21 -4.72 0.58
C THR A 376 -2.07 -4.70 1.62
N PRO A 377 -1.54 -3.53 2.07
CA PRO A 377 -0.54 -3.53 3.13
C PRO A 377 -1.08 -4.06 4.46
N ALA A 378 -2.36 -3.88 4.76
CA ALA A 378 -2.97 -4.43 5.97
C ALA A 378 -3.02 -5.97 5.95
N CYS A 379 -3.31 -6.58 4.80
CA CYS A 379 -3.28 -8.04 4.59
C CYS A 379 -1.85 -8.59 4.65
N VAL A 380 -0.86 -7.93 4.00
CA VAL A 380 0.56 -8.32 4.13
C VAL A 380 0.99 -8.39 5.58
N GLY A 381 0.57 -7.42 6.40
CA GLY A 381 0.89 -7.39 7.82
C GLY A 381 0.25 -8.52 8.65
N GLN A 382 -0.66 -9.34 8.08
CA GLN A 382 -1.15 -10.58 8.69
C GLN A 382 -0.32 -11.80 8.28
N LEU A 383 0.43 -11.72 7.17
CA LEU A 383 1.23 -12.82 6.66
C LEU A 383 2.64 -12.85 7.24
N CYS A 384 3.08 -11.77 7.91
CA CYS A 384 4.44 -11.63 8.42
C CYS A 384 4.49 -10.95 9.80
N ARG A 385 5.64 -11.06 10.47
CA ARG A 385 5.93 -10.26 11.67
C ARG A 385 6.12 -8.78 11.32
N ALA A 386 5.80 -7.89 12.25
CA ALA A 386 5.97 -6.45 12.05
C ALA A 386 7.41 -6.05 11.70
N GLU A 387 8.40 -6.75 12.25
CA GLU A 387 9.83 -6.57 12.00
C GLU A 387 10.27 -6.92 10.57
N GLU A 388 9.51 -7.73 9.86
CA GLU A 388 9.78 -8.19 8.49
C GLU A 388 8.80 -7.59 7.46
N PHE A 389 7.95 -6.68 7.90
CA PHE A 389 6.90 -6.13 7.05
C PHE A 389 7.45 -5.49 5.79
N GLY A 390 8.52 -4.68 5.91
CA GLY A 390 9.15 -4.02 4.77
C GLY A 390 9.62 -5.01 3.72
N ARG A 391 10.23 -6.12 4.15
CA ARG A 391 10.73 -7.17 3.27
C ARG A 391 9.58 -7.88 2.54
N TYR A 392 8.51 -8.27 3.23
CA TYR A 392 7.36 -8.95 2.61
C TYR A 392 6.61 -8.01 1.65
N TYR A 393 6.35 -6.79 2.09
CA TYR A 393 5.69 -5.77 1.27
C TYR A 393 6.49 -5.42 0.02
N GLY A 394 7.78 -5.14 0.18
CA GLY A 394 8.65 -4.80 -0.94
C GLY A 394 8.83 -5.94 -1.94
N SER A 395 8.96 -7.19 -1.47
CA SER A 395 9.02 -8.36 -2.37
C SER A 395 7.72 -8.53 -3.16
N MET A 396 6.56 -8.45 -2.50
CA MET A 396 5.26 -8.54 -3.18
C MET A 396 5.13 -7.49 -4.28
N TYR A 397 5.44 -6.22 -3.96
CA TYR A 397 5.32 -5.15 -4.94
C TYR A 397 6.38 -5.17 -6.04
N PHE A 398 7.52 -5.83 -5.84
CA PHE A 398 8.49 -6.07 -6.91
C PHE A 398 7.87 -6.85 -8.07
N ILE A 399 7.15 -7.95 -7.78
CA ILE A 399 6.42 -8.70 -8.82
C ILE A 399 5.23 -7.91 -9.35
N ALA A 400 4.45 -7.30 -8.46
CA ALA A 400 3.27 -6.54 -8.84
C ALA A 400 3.61 -5.31 -9.72
N SER A 401 4.78 -4.71 -9.53
CA SER A 401 5.23 -3.56 -10.34
C SER A 401 5.44 -3.88 -11.82
N LEU A 402 5.73 -5.13 -12.17
CA LEU A 402 5.82 -5.54 -13.57
C LEU A 402 4.48 -5.30 -14.31
N ALA A 403 3.37 -5.38 -13.59
CA ALA A 403 2.05 -5.02 -14.12
C ALA A 403 1.99 -3.56 -14.57
N THR A 404 2.55 -2.64 -13.76
CA THR A 404 2.48 -1.20 -14.04
C THR A 404 3.33 -0.77 -15.24
N LEU A 405 4.37 -1.53 -15.55
CA LEU A 405 5.23 -1.27 -16.71
C LEU A 405 4.50 -1.54 -18.04
N VAL A 406 3.64 -2.56 -18.05
CA VAL A 406 3.02 -3.05 -19.30
C VAL A 406 1.54 -2.67 -19.44
N CYS A 407 0.84 -2.35 -18.33
CA CYS A 407 -0.61 -2.16 -18.37
C CYS A 407 -1.03 -0.96 -19.22
N ILE A 408 -0.33 0.18 -19.14
CA ILE A 408 -0.69 1.40 -19.91
C ILE A 408 -0.48 1.19 -21.41
N PRO A 409 0.69 0.72 -21.91
CA PRO A 409 0.87 0.41 -23.32
C PRO A 409 -0.13 -0.62 -23.85
N ILE A 410 -0.40 -1.69 -23.10
CA ILE A 410 -1.37 -2.73 -23.48
C ILE A 410 -2.78 -2.13 -23.57
N SER A 411 -3.16 -1.28 -22.62
CA SER A 411 -4.49 -0.64 -22.62
C SER A 411 -4.68 0.30 -23.80
N GLY A 412 -3.66 1.08 -24.14
CA GLY A 412 -3.65 1.95 -25.30
C GLY A 412 -3.81 1.18 -26.60
N GLU A 413 -2.98 0.16 -26.81
CA GLU A 413 -3.03 -0.72 -28.00
C GLU A 413 -4.39 -1.40 -28.14
N LEU A 414 -4.95 -1.93 -27.04
CA LEU A 414 -6.26 -2.57 -27.07
C LEU A 414 -7.39 -1.60 -27.47
N VAL A 415 -7.35 -0.36 -26.95
CA VAL A 415 -8.35 0.64 -27.31
C VAL A 415 -8.28 1.02 -28.78
N GLU A 416 -7.08 1.18 -29.33
CA GLU A 416 -6.87 1.59 -30.72
C GLU A 416 -7.17 0.46 -31.72
N THR A 417 -6.78 -0.79 -31.40
CA THR A 417 -6.87 -1.92 -32.34
C THR A 417 -8.19 -2.67 -32.27
N VAL A 418 -8.71 -2.92 -31.08
CA VAL A 418 -9.88 -3.78 -30.81
C VAL A 418 -11.09 -2.98 -30.33
N GLY A 419 -10.85 -1.79 -29.79
CA GLY A 419 -11.88 -0.88 -29.31
C GLY A 419 -12.08 -0.87 -27.79
N PRO A 420 -12.89 0.07 -27.27
CA PRO A 420 -13.02 0.32 -25.85
C PRO A 420 -13.72 -0.81 -25.08
N GLN A 421 -14.75 -1.45 -25.64
CA GLN A 421 -15.48 -2.53 -24.95
C GLN A 421 -14.65 -3.79 -24.74
N PRO A 422 -13.92 -4.36 -25.74
CA PRO A 422 -13.03 -5.50 -25.51
C PRO A 422 -11.90 -5.21 -24.53
N MET A 423 -11.39 -3.98 -24.51
CA MET A 423 -10.41 -3.56 -23.50
C MET A 423 -11.00 -3.65 -22.08
N VAL A 424 -12.22 -3.16 -21.86
CA VAL A 424 -12.89 -3.27 -20.55
C VAL A 424 -13.15 -4.73 -20.20
N ALA A 425 -13.55 -5.57 -21.17
CA ALA A 425 -13.72 -7.01 -20.97
C ALA A 425 -12.41 -7.70 -20.55
N PHE A 426 -11.28 -7.29 -21.13
CA PHE A 426 -9.95 -7.75 -20.73
C PHE A 426 -9.66 -7.40 -19.27
N PHE A 427 -9.92 -6.18 -18.83
CA PHE A 427 -9.76 -5.80 -17.43
C PHE A 427 -10.68 -6.59 -16.49
N CYS A 428 -11.93 -6.84 -16.89
CA CYS A 428 -12.84 -7.69 -16.11
C CYS A 428 -12.30 -9.12 -15.97
N ALA A 429 -11.74 -9.69 -17.05
CA ALA A 429 -11.13 -11.02 -17.01
C ALA A 429 -9.90 -11.07 -16.08
N ILE A 430 -9.01 -10.08 -16.16
CA ILE A 430 -7.85 -9.97 -15.27
C ILE A 430 -8.29 -9.86 -13.81
N LEU A 431 -9.28 -9.00 -13.51
CA LEU A 431 -9.78 -8.85 -12.14
C LEU A 431 -10.47 -10.13 -11.64
N GLY A 432 -11.17 -10.86 -12.53
CA GLY A 432 -11.75 -12.16 -12.23
C GLY A 432 -10.67 -13.21 -11.86
N LEU A 433 -9.59 -13.28 -12.62
CA LEU A 433 -8.45 -14.14 -12.31
C LEU A 433 -7.77 -13.74 -10.99
N SER A 434 -7.66 -12.43 -10.74
CA SER A 434 -7.13 -11.91 -9.49
C SER A 434 -8.00 -12.29 -8.29
N LEU A 435 -9.33 -12.24 -8.46
CA LEU A 435 -10.29 -12.69 -7.44
C LEU A 435 -10.12 -14.18 -7.12
N ILE A 436 -9.96 -15.01 -8.14
CA ILE A 436 -9.72 -16.47 -7.98
C ILE A 436 -8.41 -16.69 -7.23
N SER A 437 -7.32 -16.05 -7.63
CA SER A 437 -6.02 -16.16 -6.94
C SER A 437 -6.12 -15.69 -5.48
N PHE A 438 -6.87 -14.62 -5.23
CA PHE A 438 -7.12 -14.10 -3.89
C PHE A 438 -7.90 -15.10 -3.01
N LEU A 439 -8.92 -15.75 -3.56
CA LEU A 439 -9.67 -16.80 -2.87
C LEU A 439 -8.78 -17.96 -2.46
N PHE A 440 -7.87 -18.40 -3.33
CA PHE A 440 -6.91 -19.45 -3.00
C PHE A 440 -5.88 -19.00 -1.96
N SER A 441 -5.45 -17.72 -1.99
CA SER A 441 -4.60 -17.16 -0.93
C SER A 441 -5.31 -17.19 0.42
N ARG A 442 -6.58 -16.75 0.47
CA ARG A 442 -7.41 -16.82 1.67
C ARG A 442 -7.61 -18.26 2.16
N TRP A 443 -7.89 -19.19 1.26
CA TRP A 443 -7.99 -20.62 1.58
C TRP A 443 -6.69 -21.18 2.18
N ALA A 444 -5.55 -20.80 1.64
CA ALA A 444 -4.25 -21.17 2.20
C ALA A 444 -4.02 -20.57 3.60
N CYS A 445 -4.48 -19.33 3.87
CA CYS A 445 -4.45 -18.72 5.20
C CYS A 445 -5.30 -19.48 6.22
N LEU A 446 -6.40 -20.11 5.79
CA LEU A 446 -7.32 -20.88 6.63
C LEU A 446 -6.92 -22.35 6.82
N GLY A 447 -5.65 -22.69 6.61
CA GLY A 447 -5.17 -24.07 6.73
C GLY A 447 -5.83 -25.01 5.74
N ARG A 448 -6.13 -24.52 4.50
CA ARG A 448 -6.78 -25.24 3.40
C ARG A 448 -8.25 -25.62 3.65
N ARG A 449 -8.96 -24.85 4.49
CA ARG A 449 -10.40 -25.03 4.74
C ARG A 449 -11.20 -23.89 4.13
N TRP A 450 -12.37 -24.19 3.57
CA TRP A 450 -13.30 -23.17 3.05
C TRP A 450 -14.29 -22.79 4.14
N THR A 451 -14.05 -21.66 4.82
CA THR A 451 -14.99 -21.11 5.80
C THR A 451 -15.17 -19.62 5.55
N LEU A 452 -16.43 -19.16 5.57
CA LEU A 452 -16.77 -17.74 5.43
C LEU A 452 -16.87 -17.03 6.78
N LYS A 453 -17.06 -17.79 7.87
CA LYS A 453 -17.34 -17.26 9.21
C LYS A 453 -16.09 -16.83 9.99
N VAL A 454 -14.90 -17.27 9.57
CA VAL A 454 -13.67 -16.97 10.29
C VAL A 454 -13.15 -15.58 9.89
N LYS A 455 -12.80 -14.79 10.89
CA LYS A 455 -12.20 -13.46 10.74
C LYS A 455 -10.73 -13.61 10.32
N VAL A 456 -10.44 -13.38 9.04
CA VAL A 456 -9.09 -13.41 8.46
C VAL A 456 -8.68 -12.03 8.02
#